data_87363a4e25556608e11dcc91f217d773
#
_entry.id   87363a4e25556608e11dcc91f217d773
#
_cell.length_a   1.000
_cell.length_b   1.000
_cell.length_c   1.000
_cell.angle_alpha   90.00
_cell.angle_beta   90.00
_cell.angle_gamma   90.00
#
_symmetry.space_group_name_H-M   'P 1'
#
loop_
_entity.id
_entity.type
_entity.pdbx_description
1 polymer ?
#
loop_
_entity_poly.entity_id
_entity_poly.type
_entity_poly.pdbx_seq_one_letter_code
_entity_poly.pdbx_strand_id
1 'polypeptide(L)'
;MNAPAPITVTPVFVADLGVEGERMPVYVHVIDHPDARVLVDTGIKELHPAVADMDPRLRPFSEWNLDLGRIDIVVNTHLHFDHCGGNHRFAGKPIYVQRRELDDARTQEDYTIPQWVDAPGVQYVPVDGELELLPGVRLVPAPGHTPGTQVVVISTGERPIVIGGDMAVWFGELDNPETEGQLLVRALDPELVWLSHEHQPWQPPTD
;
A
#
# COMPACT_ATOMS: atom_id res chain seq x y z
N MET A 1 -35.05 3.01 -0.80
CA MET A 1 -33.69 2.99 -1.38
C MET A 1 -32.85 2.17 -0.42
N ASN A 2 -32.22 1.09 -0.89
CA ASN A 2 -31.29 0.33 -0.06
C ASN A 2 -30.08 1.19 0.26
N ALA A 3 -29.58 1.13 1.48
CA ALA A 3 -28.31 1.78 1.82
C ALA A 3 -27.22 1.25 0.88
N PRO A 4 -26.26 2.07 0.46
CA PRO A 4 -25.12 1.59 -0.33
C PRO A 4 -24.40 0.49 0.45
N ALA A 5 -23.82 -0.47 -0.29
CA ALA A 5 -23.02 -1.52 0.34
C ALA A 5 -21.87 -0.88 1.13
N PRO A 6 -21.51 -1.41 2.32
CA PRO A 6 -20.42 -0.87 3.11
C PRO A 6 -19.09 -1.04 2.36
N ILE A 7 -18.19 -0.07 2.52
CA ILE A 7 -16.79 -0.20 2.08
C ILE A 7 -16.10 -1.19 3.03
N THR A 8 -15.39 -2.17 2.48
CA THR A 8 -14.65 -3.14 3.29
C THR A 8 -13.19 -3.21 2.87
N VAL A 9 -12.31 -3.51 3.81
CA VAL A 9 -10.87 -3.70 3.59
C VAL A 9 -10.50 -5.14 3.92
N THR A 10 -9.82 -5.80 3.00
CA THR A 10 -9.33 -7.17 3.17
C THR A 10 -7.82 -7.22 2.98
N PRO A 11 -7.03 -7.53 4.02
CA PRO A 11 -5.60 -7.78 3.89
C PRO A 11 -5.35 -9.11 3.17
N VAL A 12 -4.36 -9.14 2.29
CA VAL A 12 -3.94 -10.33 1.56
C VAL A 12 -2.45 -10.55 1.77
N PHE A 13 -2.08 -11.65 2.43
CA PHE A 13 -0.68 -12.03 2.62
C PHE A 13 -0.08 -12.54 1.32
N VAL A 14 1.00 -11.92 0.84
CA VAL A 14 1.55 -12.15 -0.49
C VAL A 14 3.00 -12.64 -0.50
N ALA A 15 3.75 -12.33 0.54
CA ALA A 15 5.14 -12.75 0.69
C ALA A 15 5.59 -12.57 2.14
N ASP A 16 6.79 -13.04 2.45
CA ASP A 16 7.55 -12.62 3.61
C ASP A 16 9.03 -12.41 3.26
N LEU A 17 9.70 -11.53 4.00
CA LEU A 17 11.09 -11.14 3.84
C LEU A 17 11.88 -11.53 5.09
N GLY A 18 13.15 -11.89 4.94
CA GLY A 18 14.10 -12.06 6.05
C GLY A 18 14.74 -10.72 6.41
N VAL A 19 14.43 -10.18 7.57
CA VAL A 19 14.99 -8.92 8.05
C VAL A 19 15.51 -9.15 9.47
N GLU A 20 16.79 -8.89 9.70
CA GLU A 20 17.44 -9.01 11.02
C GLU A 20 17.24 -10.38 11.71
N GLY A 21 17.06 -11.45 10.92
CA GLY A 21 16.86 -12.82 11.43
C GLY A 21 15.41 -13.19 11.71
N GLU A 22 14.48 -12.28 11.56
CA GLU A 22 13.03 -12.47 11.68
C GLU A 22 12.37 -12.55 10.30
N ARG A 23 11.12 -13.06 10.27
CA ARG A 23 10.29 -13.04 9.04
C ARG A 23 9.31 -11.88 9.11
N MET A 24 9.48 -10.94 8.20
CA MET A 24 8.63 -9.79 8.04
C MET A 24 7.57 -10.08 6.96
N PRO A 25 6.27 -10.08 7.26
CA PRO A 25 5.23 -10.34 6.27
C PRO A 25 5.12 -9.20 5.27
N VAL A 26 4.60 -9.49 4.07
CA VAL A 26 4.21 -8.48 3.08
C VAL A 26 2.73 -8.67 2.78
N TYR A 27 1.95 -7.64 3.05
CA TYR A 27 0.53 -7.57 2.77
C TYR A 27 0.19 -6.55 1.70
N VAL A 28 -0.74 -6.90 0.84
CA VAL A 28 -1.47 -5.96 -0.01
C VAL A 28 -2.90 -5.89 0.50
N HIS A 29 -3.64 -4.83 0.16
CA HIS A 29 -4.98 -4.63 0.70
C HIS A 29 -6.00 -4.44 -0.41
N VAL A 30 -7.15 -5.11 -0.31
CA VAL A 30 -8.26 -4.95 -1.23
C VAL A 30 -9.34 -4.10 -0.58
N ILE A 31 -9.77 -3.05 -1.27
CA ILE A 31 -10.92 -2.25 -0.89
C ILE A 31 -12.07 -2.64 -1.82
N ASP A 32 -13.10 -3.26 -1.26
CA ASP A 32 -14.36 -3.46 -1.96
C ASP A 32 -15.26 -2.23 -1.73
N HIS A 33 -15.39 -1.41 -2.77
CA HIS A 33 -16.22 -0.21 -2.80
C HIS A 33 -17.41 -0.43 -3.76
N PRO A 34 -18.59 0.19 -3.52
CA PRO A 34 -19.75 0.05 -4.43
C PRO A 34 -19.46 0.39 -5.89
N ASP A 35 -18.58 1.35 -6.16
CA ASP A 35 -18.29 1.85 -7.51
C ASP A 35 -17.07 1.20 -8.17
N ALA A 36 -16.12 0.65 -7.39
CA ALA A 36 -14.91 0.03 -7.92
C ALA A 36 -14.22 -0.88 -6.89
N ARG A 37 -13.43 -1.82 -7.35
CA ARG A 37 -12.54 -2.62 -6.51
C ARG A 37 -11.11 -2.11 -6.63
N VAL A 38 -10.54 -1.67 -5.51
CA VAL A 38 -9.20 -1.07 -5.46
C VAL A 38 -8.22 -2.05 -4.81
N LEU A 39 -7.06 -2.23 -5.42
CA LEU A 39 -5.94 -2.93 -4.80
C LEU A 39 -4.91 -1.90 -4.35
N VAL A 40 -4.54 -1.93 -3.08
CA VAL A 40 -3.49 -1.11 -2.51
C VAL A 40 -2.24 -1.96 -2.37
N ASP A 41 -1.20 -1.57 -3.10
CA ASP A 41 0.05 -2.26 -3.37
C ASP A 41 -0.13 -3.60 -4.13
N THR A 42 0.95 -4.12 -4.69
CA THR A 42 0.91 -5.27 -5.59
C THR A 42 1.90 -6.37 -5.24
N GLY A 43 2.64 -6.20 -4.14
CA GLY A 43 3.60 -7.17 -3.65
C GLY A 43 4.85 -7.30 -4.53
N ILE A 44 5.54 -8.42 -4.39
CA ILE A 44 6.79 -8.74 -5.08
C ILE A 44 6.50 -9.51 -6.36
N LYS A 45 7.22 -9.16 -7.44
CA LYS A 45 7.05 -9.82 -8.74
C LYS A 45 7.63 -11.25 -8.77
N GLU A 46 8.90 -11.36 -8.42
CA GLU A 46 9.71 -12.56 -8.55
C GLU A 46 10.98 -12.43 -7.69
N LEU A 47 11.71 -13.52 -7.51
CA LEU A 47 13.02 -13.45 -6.87
C LEU A 47 13.98 -12.66 -7.75
N HIS A 48 14.65 -11.66 -7.18
CA HIS A 48 15.59 -10.81 -7.90
C HIS A 48 16.91 -10.72 -7.13
N PRO A 49 18.08 -10.74 -7.83
CA PRO A 49 19.38 -10.68 -7.17
C PRO A 49 19.59 -9.46 -6.27
N ALA A 50 19.01 -8.32 -6.61
CA ALA A 50 19.11 -7.08 -5.80
C ALA A 50 18.49 -7.17 -4.41
N VAL A 51 17.63 -8.15 -4.16
CA VAL A 51 16.93 -8.35 -2.87
C VAL A 51 17.14 -9.76 -2.32
N ALA A 52 18.15 -10.46 -2.82
CA ALA A 52 18.42 -11.84 -2.43
C ALA A 52 18.85 -11.99 -0.96
N ASP A 53 19.45 -10.97 -0.39
CA ASP A 53 19.84 -10.89 1.01
C ASP A 53 18.66 -10.85 1.99
N MET A 54 17.50 -10.41 1.51
CA MET A 54 16.23 -10.43 2.26
C MET A 54 15.50 -11.79 2.17
N ASP A 55 16.06 -12.79 1.50
CA ASP A 55 15.49 -14.14 1.34
C ASP A 55 13.96 -14.12 1.11
N PRO A 56 13.45 -13.47 0.03
CA PRO A 56 12.01 -13.33 -0.19
C PRO A 56 11.34 -14.69 -0.39
N ARG A 57 10.24 -14.94 0.30
CA ARG A 57 9.37 -16.11 0.11
C ARG A 57 8.03 -15.66 -0.43
N LEU A 58 7.82 -15.90 -1.72
CA LEU A 58 6.64 -15.44 -2.43
C LEU A 58 5.50 -16.43 -2.27
N ARG A 59 4.29 -15.91 -2.02
CA ARG A 59 3.07 -16.68 -2.18
C ARG A 59 2.60 -16.62 -3.64
N PRO A 60 2.35 -17.77 -4.27
CA PRO A 60 1.80 -17.78 -5.63
C PRO A 60 0.47 -17.02 -5.71
N PHE A 61 0.23 -16.29 -6.79
CA PHE A 61 -1.03 -15.54 -6.99
C PHE A 61 -2.29 -16.42 -6.89
N SER A 62 -2.19 -17.70 -7.26
CA SER A 62 -3.28 -18.67 -7.12
C SER A 62 -3.72 -18.88 -5.66
N GLU A 63 -2.86 -18.54 -4.70
CA GLU A 63 -3.11 -18.68 -3.28
C GLU A 63 -3.62 -17.39 -2.62
N TRP A 64 -3.64 -16.27 -3.37
CA TRP A 64 -4.12 -14.99 -2.84
C TRP A 64 -5.63 -14.98 -2.63
N ASN A 65 -6.36 -15.93 -3.20
CA ASN A 65 -7.83 -16.00 -3.23
C ASN A 65 -8.46 -14.70 -3.76
N LEU A 66 -7.76 -14.05 -4.68
CA LEU A 66 -8.12 -12.78 -5.27
C LEU A 66 -8.33 -12.93 -6.77
N ASP A 67 -9.52 -12.57 -7.27
CA ASP A 67 -9.76 -12.44 -8.69
C ASP A 67 -9.16 -11.11 -9.19
N LEU A 68 -7.94 -11.18 -9.74
CA LEU A 68 -7.21 -10.01 -10.26
C LEU A 68 -7.97 -9.32 -11.41
N GLY A 69 -8.78 -10.08 -12.17
CA GLY A 69 -9.59 -9.53 -13.26
C GLY A 69 -10.65 -8.53 -12.77
N ARG A 70 -11.04 -8.63 -11.51
CA ARG A 70 -12.02 -7.74 -10.87
C ARG A 70 -11.41 -6.50 -10.21
N ILE A 71 -10.11 -6.33 -10.23
CA ILE A 71 -9.47 -5.09 -9.78
C ILE A 71 -9.65 -4.02 -10.86
N ASP A 72 -10.21 -2.89 -10.50
CA ASP A 72 -10.48 -1.77 -11.39
C ASP A 72 -9.38 -0.70 -11.31
N ILE A 73 -8.85 -0.49 -10.10
CA ILE A 73 -7.88 0.56 -9.77
C ILE A 73 -6.77 -0.05 -8.90
N VAL A 74 -5.54 0.37 -9.12
CA VAL A 74 -4.41 0.10 -8.23
C VAL A 74 -3.95 1.41 -7.59
N VAL A 75 -3.56 1.35 -6.32
CA VAL A 75 -2.88 2.42 -5.61
C VAL A 75 -1.56 1.87 -5.10
N ASN A 76 -0.44 2.53 -5.38
CA ASN A 76 0.80 2.23 -4.67
C ASN A 76 0.98 3.24 -3.53
N THR A 77 1.22 2.72 -2.32
CA THR A 77 1.58 3.56 -1.16
C THR A 77 2.92 4.22 -1.39
N HIS A 78 3.86 3.47 -1.93
CA HIS A 78 5.17 3.90 -2.44
C HIS A 78 5.70 2.85 -3.45
N LEU A 79 6.91 3.04 -3.99
CA LEU A 79 7.42 2.22 -5.09
C LEU A 79 8.64 1.37 -4.71
N HIS A 80 8.83 0.98 -3.45
CA HIS A 80 9.78 -0.08 -3.14
C HIS A 80 9.34 -1.41 -3.77
N PHE A 81 10.29 -2.31 -3.94
CA PHE A 81 10.15 -3.52 -4.75
C PHE A 81 9.01 -4.45 -4.29
N ASP A 82 8.73 -4.47 -3.00
CA ASP A 82 7.71 -5.31 -2.37
C ASP A 82 6.31 -4.68 -2.34
N HIS A 83 6.19 -3.44 -2.82
CA HIS A 83 4.91 -2.73 -3.00
C HIS A 83 4.49 -2.59 -4.45
N CYS A 84 5.45 -2.43 -5.37
CA CYS A 84 5.15 -2.18 -6.78
C CYS A 84 5.48 -3.35 -7.73
N GLY A 85 6.13 -4.42 -7.25
CA GLY A 85 6.63 -5.50 -8.09
C GLY A 85 5.56 -6.19 -8.93
N GLY A 86 4.33 -6.28 -8.45
CA GLY A 86 3.21 -6.88 -9.17
C GLY A 86 2.48 -5.95 -10.14
N ASN A 87 2.87 -4.67 -10.28
CA ASN A 87 2.18 -3.68 -11.13
C ASN A 87 1.97 -4.13 -12.58
N HIS A 88 2.93 -4.87 -13.15
CA HIS A 88 2.87 -5.41 -14.52
C HIS A 88 1.64 -6.31 -14.77
N ARG A 89 1.05 -6.91 -13.73
CA ARG A 89 -0.15 -7.77 -13.82
C ARG A 89 -1.42 -6.96 -14.03
N PHE A 90 -1.37 -5.66 -13.77
CA PHE A 90 -2.46 -4.71 -13.92
C PHE A 90 -2.26 -3.79 -15.13
N ALA A 91 -1.59 -4.33 -16.18
CA ALA A 91 -1.40 -3.61 -17.43
C ALA A 91 -2.75 -3.07 -17.97
N GLY A 92 -2.78 -1.78 -18.29
CA GLY A 92 -3.98 -1.09 -18.76
C GLY A 92 -4.96 -0.65 -17.66
N LYS A 93 -4.71 -0.97 -16.39
CA LYS A 93 -5.43 -0.40 -15.25
C LYS A 93 -4.73 0.87 -14.75
N PRO A 94 -5.45 1.88 -14.25
CA PRO A 94 -4.83 3.06 -13.65
C PRO A 94 -4.14 2.68 -12.33
N ILE A 95 -2.89 3.12 -12.17
CA ILE A 95 -2.09 2.94 -10.94
C ILE A 95 -1.80 4.32 -10.35
N TYR A 96 -2.45 4.65 -9.26
CA TYR A 96 -2.30 5.94 -8.59
C TYR A 96 -1.10 5.92 -7.64
N VAL A 97 -0.25 6.93 -7.76
CA VAL A 97 0.96 7.12 -6.95
C VAL A 97 1.26 8.61 -6.85
N GLN A 98 1.89 9.06 -5.77
CA GLN A 98 2.35 10.45 -5.70
C GLN A 98 3.41 10.72 -6.78
N ARG A 99 3.33 11.88 -7.45
CA ARG A 99 4.31 12.28 -8.48
C ARG A 99 5.73 12.24 -7.92
N ARG A 100 5.93 12.74 -6.71
CA ARG A 100 7.22 12.73 -6.06
C ARG A 100 7.80 11.32 -5.94
N GLU A 101 6.98 10.34 -5.58
CA GLU A 101 7.38 8.94 -5.47
C GLU A 101 7.83 8.35 -6.82
N LEU A 102 7.03 8.62 -7.85
CA LEU A 102 7.33 8.14 -9.20
C LEU A 102 8.62 8.75 -9.76
N ASP A 103 8.84 10.04 -9.50
CA ASP A 103 10.06 10.74 -9.94
C ASP A 103 11.29 10.21 -9.19
N ASP A 104 11.19 10.00 -7.88
CA ASP A 104 12.28 9.45 -7.06
C ASP A 104 12.61 8.01 -7.50
N ALA A 105 11.60 7.14 -7.69
CA ALA A 105 11.79 5.76 -8.13
C ALA A 105 12.44 5.63 -9.52
N ARG A 106 12.31 6.65 -10.38
CA ARG A 106 12.91 6.68 -11.72
C ARG A 106 14.29 7.29 -11.78
N THR A 107 14.66 8.09 -10.78
CA THR A 107 15.88 8.91 -10.84
C THR A 107 16.90 8.58 -9.77
N GLN A 108 16.51 7.98 -8.67
CA GLN A 108 17.43 7.62 -7.59
C GLN A 108 17.98 6.21 -7.78
N GLU A 109 19.29 6.07 -7.60
CA GLU A 109 19.94 4.77 -7.58
C GLU A 109 19.52 3.98 -6.34
N ASP A 110 19.42 2.67 -6.44
CA ASP A 110 19.08 1.73 -5.35
C ASP A 110 17.73 1.98 -4.65
N TYR A 111 16.86 2.82 -5.25
CA TYR A 111 15.54 3.09 -4.68
C TYR A 111 14.60 1.89 -4.78
N THR A 112 14.61 1.22 -5.91
CA THR A 112 13.76 0.08 -6.24
C THR A 112 14.36 -0.72 -7.39
N ILE A 113 13.60 -1.67 -7.94
CA ILE A 113 13.98 -2.39 -9.17
C ILE A 113 13.37 -1.65 -10.37
N PRO A 114 14.15 -0.84 -11.13
CA PRO A 114 13.60 0.06 -12.16
C PRO A 114 12.77 -0.66 -13.23
N GLN A 115 13.15 -1.90 -13.58
CA GLN A 115 12.43 -2.70 -14.57
C GLN A 115 11.02 -3.12 -14.12
N TRP A 116 10.72 -3.04 -12.82
CA TRP A 116 9.40 -3.33 -12.28
C TRP A 116 8.53 -2.08 -12.26
N VAL A 117 9.13 -0.90 -12.06
CA VAL A 117 8.43 0.38 -12.11
C VAL A 117 7.91 0.62 -13.52
N ASP A 118 8.79 0.61 -14.52
CA ASP A 118 8.45 0.90 -15.92
C ASP A 118 8.21 -0.39 -16.74
N ALA A 119 7.57 -1.40 -16.13
CA ALA A 119 7.22 -2.63 -16.82
C ALA A 119 6.22 -2.38 -17.96
N PRO A 120 6.28 -3.16 -19.07
CA PRO A 120 5.40 -2.97 -20.21
C PRO A 120 3.91 -2.96 -19.84
N GLY A 121 3.19 -1.93 -20.28
CA GLY A 121 1.75 -1.78 -20.07
C GLY A 121 1.35 -1.19 -18.71
N VAL A 122 2.28 -0.91 -17.82
CA VAL A 122 2.03 -0.16 -16.58
C VAL A 122 1.62 1.27 -16.91
N GLN A 123 0.54 1.76 -16.31
CA GLN A 123 -0.02 3.09 -16.54
C GLN A 123 -0.18 3.83 -15.21
N TYR A 124 0.81 4.62 -14.86
CA TYR A 124 0.71 5.47 -13.66
C TYR A 124 -0.19 6.69 -13.90
N VAL A 125 -0.95 7.01 -12.86
CA VAL A 125 -1.69 8.27 -12.71
C VAL A 125 -1.03 9.03 -11.56
N PRO A 126 -0.04 9.91 -11.86
CA PRO A 126 0.66 10.67 -10.83
C PRO A 126 -0.28 11.66 -10.14
N VAL A 127 -0.28 11.64 -8.81
CA VAL A 127 -1.08 12.51 -7.95
C VAL A 127 -0.17 13.60 -7.34
N ASP A 128 -0.67 14.80 -7.26
CA ASP A 128 -0.02 15.93 -6.61
C ASP A 128 -0.82 16.32 -5.35
N GLY A 129 -0.41 15.80 -4.19
CA GLY A 129 -1.11 16.07 -2.93
C GLY A 129 -2.29 15.12 -2.66
N GLU A 130 -3.31 15.63 -1.99
CA GLU A 130 -4.49 14.85 -1.61
C GLU A 130 -5.46 14.68 -2.79
N LEU A 131 -6.06 13.48 -2.91
CA LEU A 131 -7.05 13.16 -3.94
C LEU A 131 -8.19 12.33 -3.35
N GLU A 132 -9.45 12.73 -3.56
CA GLU A 132 -10.58 11.84 -3.38
C GLU A 132 -10.66 10.89 -4.59
N LEU A 133 -10.28 9.63 -4.36
CA LEU A 133 -10.24 8.59 -5.41
C LEU A 133 -11.64 8.07 -5.73
N LEU A 134 -12.43 7.81 -4.70
CA LEU A 134 -13.83 7.37 -4.74
C LEU A 134 -14.55 8.03 -3.56
N PRO A 135 -15.89 8.12 -3.57
CA PRO A 135 -16.63 8.66 -2.44
C PRO A 135 -16.24 7.98 -1.12
N GLY A 136 -15.63 8.72 -0.20
CA GLY A 136 -15.16 8.19 1.09
C GLY A 136 -13.81 7.45 1.05
N VAL A 137 -13.10 7.44 -0.08
CA VAL A 137 -11.74 6.87 -0.21
C VAL A 137 -10.80 7.96 -0.71
N ARG A 138 -9.85 8.38 0.11
CA ARG A 138 -8.88 9.44 -0.19
C ARG A 138 -7.45 8.92 -0.19
N LEU A 139 -6.65 9.42 -1.12
CA LEU A 139 -5.19 9.30 -1.13
C LEU A 139 -4.62 10.53 -0.44
N VAL A 140 -3.78 10.34 0.57
CA VAL A 140 -3.23 11.43 1.38
C VAL A 140 -1.72 11.26 1.45
N PRO A 141 -0.92 12.27 1.08
CA PRO A 141 0.53 12.24 1.26
C PRO A 141 0.88 12.03 2.74
N ALA A 142 1.80 11.11 2.99
CA ALA A 142 2.27 10.77 4.34
C ALA A 142 3.79 10.53 4.32
N PRO A 143 4.59 11.55 4.03
CA PRO A 143 6.03 11.41 3.86
C PRO A 143 6.71 10.96 5.15
N GLY A 144 7.76 10.18 5.01
CA GLY A 144 8.53 9.64 6.15
C GLY A 144 9.41 8.49 5.70
N HIS A 145 8.85 7.34 5.42
CA HIS A 145 9.55 6.18 4.86
C HIS A 145 10.20 6.51 3.51
N THR A 146 9.41 7.10 2.62
CA THR A 146 9.91 7.81 1.43
C THR A 146 9.32 9.22 1.38
N PRO A 147 9.95 10.16 0.64
CA PRO A 147 9.40 11.50 0.47
C PRO A 147 8.05 11.53 -0.27
N GLY A 148 7.75 10.49 -1.05
CA GLY A 148 6.53 10.38 -1.84
C GLY A 148 5.52 9.36 -1.30
N THR A 149 5.73 8.80 -0.11
CA THR A 149 4.77 7.88 0.54
C THR A 149 3.40 8.53 0.66
N GLN A 150 2.36 7.76 0.36
CA GLN A 150 0.96 8.11 0.59
C GLN A 150 0.23 7.00 1.34
N VAL A 151 -0.84 7.36 2.03
CA VAL A 151 -1.77 6.44 2.69
C VAL A 151 -3.14 6.51 2.05
N VAL A 152 -3.94 5.45 2.23
CA VAL A 152 -5.34 5.43 1.81
C VAL A 152 -6.22 5.58 3.04
N VAL A 153 -7.02 6.64 3.08
CA VAL A 153 -7.94 6.96 4.18
C VAL A 153 -9.36 6.62 3.75
N ILE A 154 -10.02 5.75 4.50
CA ILE A 154 -11.33 5.21 4.19
C ILE A 154 -12.33 5.63 5.26
N SER A 155 -13.34 6.40 4.86
CA SER A 155 -14.41 6.88 5.75
C SER A 155 -15.54 5.85 5.79
N THR A 156 -15.58 5.00 6.82
CA THR A 156 -16.57 3.94 7.00
C THR A 156 -17.55 4.23 8.14
N GLY A 157 -17.28 5.24 8.96
CA GLY A 157 -18.03 5.57 10.16
C GLY A 157 -17.57 6.90 10.78
N GLU A 158 -17.56 6.96 12.11
CA GLU A 158 -17.10 8.16 12.84
C GLU A 158 -15.58 8.34 12.74
N ARG A 159 -14.83 7.23 12.79
CA ARG A 159 -13.37 7.21 12.71
C ARG A 159 -12.94 6.49 11.43
N PRO A 160 -11.91 6.99 10.70
CA PRO A 160 -11.48 6.37 9.45
C PRO A 160 -10.69 5.07 9.68
N ILE A 161 -10.72 4.19 8.67
CA ILE A 161 -9.73 3.12 8.50
C ILE A 161 -8.61 3.68 7.63
N VAL A 162 -7.36 3.39 7.97
CA VAL A 162 -6.20 3.80 7.17
C VAL A 162 -5.44 2.56 6.68
N ILE A 163 -5.08 2.54 5.40
CA ILE A 163 -4.07 1.63 4.86
C ILE A 163 -2.79 2.44 4.73
N GLY A 164 -1.81 2.14 5.56
CA GLY A 164 -0.62 2.94 5.78
C GLY A 164 0.57 2.55 4.90
N GLY A 165 0.57 1.33 4.32
CA GLY A 165 1.81 0.83 3.70
C GLY A 165 2.93 0.80 4.73
N ASP A 166 4.08 1.38 4.35
CA ASP A 166 5.27 1.52 5.19
C ASP A 166 5.43 2.93 5.78
N MET A 167 4.36 3.72 5.80
CA MET A 167 4.36 4.98 6.56
C MET A 167 4.80 4.74 8.01
N ALA A 168 4.54 3.54 8.52
CA ALA A 168 5.16 2.90 9.66
C ALA A 168 5.39 1.42 9.31
N VAL A 169 6.53 0.85 9.70
CA VAL A 169 6.87 -0.56 9.44
C VAL A 169 6.36 -1.46 10.57
N TRP A 170 6.31 -0.94 11.78
CA TRP A 170 5.84 -1.66 12.98
C TRP A 170 5.05 -0.73 13.91
N PHE A 171 4.27 -1.30 14.83
CA PHE A 171 3.33 -0.55 15.67
C PHE A 171 3.98 0.50 16.57
N GLY A 172 5.21 0.26 17.05
CA GLY A 172 5.91 1.21 17.90
C GLY A 172 6.14 2.58 17.27
N GLU A 173 6.22 2.65 15.93
CA GLU A 173 6.33 3.92 15.20
C GLU A 173 5.02 4.69 15.20
N LEU A 174 3.88 4.02 15.30
CA LEU A 174 2.58 4.66 15.50
C LEU A 174 2.34 5.02 16.96
N ASP A 175 2.87 4.24 17.90
CA ASP A 175 2.78 4.58 19.32
C ASP A 175 3.63 5.80 19.68
N ASN A 176 4.78 5.95 19.02
CA ASN A 176 5.72 7.07 19.18
C ASN A 176 6.08 7.68 17.83
N PRO A 177 5.16 8.44 17.20
CA PRO A 177 5.34 8.95 15.85
C PRO A 177 6.44 10.02 15.79
N GLU A 178 7.34 9.89 14.80
CA GLU A 178 8.47 10.79 14.58
C GLU A 178 8.41 11.46 13.20
N THR A 179 7.85 10.78 12.19
CA THR A 179 7.75 11.31 10.83
C THR A 179 6.47 12.13 10.63
N GLU A 180 6.48 12.99 9.60
CA GLU A 180 5.30 13.78 9.22
C GLU A 180 4.09 12.88 8.91
N GLY A 181 4.32 11.78 8.18
CA GLY A 181 3.27 10.83 7.83
C GLY A 181 2.67 10.13 9.05
N GLN A 182 3.51 9.69 10.00
CA GLN A 182 3.06 9.08 11.25
C GLN A 182 2.23 10.04 12.11
N LEU A 183 2.72 11.28 12.25
CA LEU A 183 2.00 12.34 12.98
C LEU A 183 0.66 12.67 12.33
N LEU A 184 0.63 12.75 10.98
CA LEU A 184 -0.60 12.99 10.22
C LEU A 184 -1.61 11.86 10.48
N VAL A 185 -1.20 10.59 10.35
CA VAL A 185 -2.11 9.45 10.56
C VAL A 185 -2.62 9.40 11.99
N ARG A 186 -1.78 9.67 12.98
CA ARG A 186 -2.22 9.79 14.38
C ARG A 186 -3.25 10.90 14.59
N ALA A 187 -3.07 12.05 13.92
CA ALA A 187 -3.99 13.18 14.00
C ALA A 187 -5.36 12.92 13.35
N LEU A 188 -5.45 11.94 12.43
CA LEU A 188 -6.73 11.50 11.86
C LEU A 188 -7.61 10.72 12.85
N ASP A 189 -7.08 10.35 14.01
CA ASP A 189 -7.74 9.51 15.00
C ASP A 189 -8.39 8.25 14.38
N PRO A 190 -7.60 7.38 13.69
CA PRO A 190 -8.17 6.25 12.97
C PRO A 190 -8.78 5.21 13.92
N GLU A 191 -9.81 4.49 13.45
CA GLU A 191 -10.32 3.30 14.12
C GLU A 191 -9.25 2.21 14.13
N LEU A 192 -8.60 2.02 12.99
CA LEU A 192 -7.48 1.09 12.83
C LEU A 192 -6.58 1.50 11.65
N VAL A 193 -5.33 1.06 11.68
CA VAL A 193 -4.34 1.25 10.62
C VAL A 193 -3.80 -0.10 10.18
N TRP A 194 -3.92 -0.41 8.88
CA TRP A 194 -3.27 -1.56 8.26
C TRP A 194 -1.87 -1.17 7.79
N LEU A 195 -0.86 -1.87 8.28
CA LEU A 195 0.53 -1.77 7.81
C LEU A 195 0.84 -2.94 6.89
N SER A 196 1.80 -2.78 5.98
CA SER A 196 2.18 -3.86 5.06
C SER A 196 2.97 -4.98 5.72
N HIS A 197 3.64 -4.68 6.83
CA HIS A 197 4.56 -5.60 7.50
C HIS A 197 4.07 -6.15 8.85
N GLU A 198 2.76 -6.03 9.10
CA GLU A 198 2.15 -6.52 10.31
C GLU A 198 0.97 -7.47 10.03
N HIS A 199 0.82 -8.51 10.84
CA HIS A 199 -0.25 -9.50 10.65
C HIS A 199 -1.64 -9.02 11.11
N GLN A 200 -1.69 -7.98 11.93
CA GLN A 200 -2.92 -7.40 12.48
C GLN A 200 -2.92 -5.88 12.25
N PRO A 201 -4.07 -5.24 12.25
CA PRO A 201 -4.09 -3.78 12.21
C PRO A 201 -3.64 -3.20 13.56
N TRP A 202 -2.95 -2.06 13.50
CA TRP A 202 -2.76 -1.24 14.67
C TRP A 202 -4.08 -0.59 15.11
N GLN A 203 -4.31 -0.51 16.40
CA GLN A 203 -5.45 0.21 16.99
C GLN A 203 -4.91 1.21 18.01
N PRO A 204 -5.46 2.44 18.03
CA PRO A 204 -5.10 3.41 19.07
C PRO A 204 -5.28 2.80 20.47
N PRO A 205 -4.36 3.08 21.40
CA PRO A 205 -4.57 2.71 22.79
C PRO A 205 -5.93 3.21 23.29
N THR A 206 -6.70 2.35 23.93
CA THR A 206 -7.92 2.77 24.65
C THR A 206 -7.50 3.35 25.98
N ASP A 207 -7.94 4.57 26.27
CA ASP A 207 -7.77 5.23 27.57
C ASP A 207 -8.41 4.42 28.73
#